data_99e81c3131eee0857959124638483446
#
_entry.id   99e81c3131eee0857959124638483446
#
_cell.length_a   1.000
_cell.length_b   1.000
_cell.length_c   1.000
_cell.angle_alpha   90.00
_cell.angle_beta   90.00
_cell.angle_gamma   90.00
#
_symmetry.space_group_name_H-M   'P 1'
#
loop_
_entity.id
_entity.type
_entity.pdbx_description
1 polymer ?
#
loop_
_entity_poly.entity_id
_entity_poly.type
_entity_poly.pdbx_seq_one_letter_code
_entity_poly.pdbx_strand_id
1 'polypeptide(L)'
;MKAFLFNLLIFISISVLFFGCNLSNNPSPGFGNGILQIYMTDTPARYSQVNIVIDSVQIHESTSDSLHGWYFLNTKPTTYNLLTLVNGNYAVIGQDTLPPGQFSQIRLYIGAASNVVINGQSYFLKIPSGIQSGLDLTVDQNIEAGYLYKFYLDFDANMSIQVSGTPNNPQYILNPVIRTGTTTTKGIIWGTVSPNTVSSNLWAITRTDTSSTSTDDTGGFQLIYLNPGSYNMYLAPGDTAYKDTTITNISVTASNATNLGTISLTHK
;
A
#
# COMPACT_ATOMS: atom_id res chain seq x y z
N MET A 1 59.45 -77.21 -16.69
CA MET A 1 58.93 -77.55 -15.34
C MET A 1 58.88 -76.21 -14.56
N LYS A 2 57.72 -75.84 -14.03
CA LYS A 2 57.35 -74.71 -13.16
C LYS A 2 57.26 -73.35 -13.78
N ALA A 3 56.02 -72.98 -14.07
CA ALA A 3 55.53 -71.66 -14.37
C ALA A 3 55.71 -70.70 -13.19
N PHE A 4 56.07 -69.43 -13.51
CA PHE A 4 55.95 -68.34 -12.58
C PHE A 4 54.98 -67.34 -13.19
N LEU A 5 53.78 -67.27 -12.64
CA LEU A 5 52.78 -66.27 -12.92
C LEU A 5 53.23 -64.94 -12.27
N PHE A 6 53.40 -63.90 -13.10
CA PHE A 6 53.61 -62.55 -12.66
C PHE A 6 52.27 -61.84 -12.68
N ASN A 7 51.66 -61.61 -11.53
CA ASN A 7 50.44 -60.83 -11.37
C ASN A 7 50.78 -59.36 -11.52
N LEU A 8 50.32 -58.74 -12.61
CA LEU A 8 50.39 -57.31 -12.80
C LEU A 8 49.11 -56.65 -12.27
N LEU A 9 49.18 -56.09 -11.07
CA LEU A 9 48.10 -55.30 -10.45
C LEU A 9 48.09 -53.91 -11.12
N ILE A 10 47.09 -53.67 -11.95
CA ILE A 10 46.82 -52.34 -12.54
C ILE A 10 46.02 -51.58 -11.48
N PHE A 11 46.65 -50.58 -10.85
CA PHE A 11 45.95 -49.56 -10.06
C PHE A 11 45.25 -48.56 -10.99
N ILE A 12 43.92 -48.66 -11.14
CA ILE A 12 43.12 -47.61 -11.77
C ILE A 12 42.87 -46.56 -10.72
N SER A 13 43.59 -45.45 -10.83
CA SER A 13 43.32 -44.24 -10.02
C SER A 13 42.10 -43.53 -10.62
N ILE A 14 40.96 -43.64 -9.95
CA ILE A 14 39.76 -42.88 -10.30
C ILE A 14 39.97 -41.48 -9.76
N SER A 15 40.35 -40.53 -10.64
CA SER A 15 40.30 -39.10 -10.36
C SER A 15 38.85 -38.64 -10.35
N VAL A 16 38.25 -38.48 -9.20
CA VAL A 16 36.97 -37.84 -9.03
C VAL A 16 37.17 -36.32 -9.22
N LEU A 17 36.87 -35.85 -10.42
CA LEU A 17 36.74 -34.41 -10.68
C LEU A 17 35.48 -33.90 -9.95
N PHE A 18 35.66 -33.28 -8.79
CA PHE A 18 34.64 -32.46 -8.20
C PHE A 18 34.42 -31.23 -9.10
N PHE A 19 33.44 -31.28 -9.97
CA PHE A 19 32.85 -30.08 -10.52
C PHE A 19 32.10 -29.38 -9.41
N GLY A 20 32.77 -28.46 -8.74
CA GLY A 20 32.13 -27.50 -7.86
C GLY A 20 31.18 -26.66 -8.69
N CYS A 21 29.86 -26.97 -8.67
CA CYS A 21 28.85 -26.00 -9.04
C CYS A 21 28.94 -24.84 -8.06
N ASN A 22 29.63 -23.76 -8.44
CA ASN A 22 29.41 -22.48 -7.83
C ASN A 22 27.98 -22.10 -8.20
N LEU A 23 27.05 -22.35 -7.27
CA LEU A 23 25.75 -21.68 -7.25
C LEU A 23 26.05 -20.21 -6.95
N SER A 24 26.37 -19.43 -7.98
CA SER A 24 26.23 -18.00 -7.90
C SER A 24 24.73 -17.73 -7.72
N ASN A 25 24.35 -17.26 -6.55
CA ASN A 25 23.02 -16.75 -6.25
C ASN A 25 22.73 -15.44 -6.99
N ASN A 26 23.31 -15.21 -8.13
CA ASN A 26 22.82 -14.20 -9.05
C ASN A 26 21.62 -14.82 -9.78
N PRO A 27 20.39 -14.31 -9.56
CA PRO A 27 19.27 -14.71 -10.39
C PRO A 27 19.67 -14.40 -11.84
N SER A 28 19.71 -15.43 -12.67
CA SER A 28 19.77 -15.24 -14.13
C SER A 28 18.61 -14.29 -14.48
N PRO A 29 18.80 -13.32 -15.40
CA PRO A 29 17.68 -12.55 -15.92
C PRO A 29 16.68 -13.58 -16.48
N GLY A 30 15.60 -13.82 -15.72
CA GLY A 30 14.65 -14.89 -15.99
C GLY A 30 13.88 -14.54 -17.26
N PHE A 31 13.82 -15.49 -18.20
CA PHE A 31 12.79 -15.46 -19.23
C PHE A 31 11.44 -15.65 -18.52
N GLY A 32 10.66 -14.60 -18.42
CA GLY A 32 9.35 -14.65 -17.76
C GLY A 32 8.83 -13.26 -17.38
N ASN A 33 7.69 -13.26 -16.75
CA ASN A 33 7.03 -12.05 -16.27
C ASN A 33 7.23 -11.88 -14.75
N GLY A 34 7.10 -10.66 -14.26
CA GLY A 34 6.91 -10.37 -12.85
C GLY A 34 5.43 -10.29 -12.51
N ILE A 35 5.08 -10.38 -11.24
CA ILE A 35 3.70 -10.23 -10.75
C ILE A 35 3.59 -8.88 -10.07
N LEU A 36 2.58 -8.08 -10.45
CA LEU A 36 2.23 -6.85 -9.75
C LEU A 36 0.88 -7.01 -9.04
N GLN A 37 0.82 -6.60 -7.79
CA GLN A 37 -0.41 -6.46 -7.02
C GLN A 37 -0.56 -5.01 -6.57
N ILE A 38 -1.73 -4.41 -6.84
CA ILE A 38 -2.09 -3.08 -6.37
C ILE A 38 -3.01 -3.23 -5.16
N TYR A 39 -2.57 -2.67 -4.06
CA TYR A 39 -3.28 -2.63 -2.79
C TYR A 39 -3.86 -1.25 -2.57
N MET A 40 -5.10 -1.18 -2.09
CA MET A 40 -5.73 0.07 -1.65
C MET A 40 -5.91 0.04 -0.13
N THR A 41 -5.55 1.13 0.53
CA THR A 41 -5.78 1.42 1.94
C THR A 41 -6.36 2.82 2.09
N ASP A 42 -6.78 3.21 3.28
CA ASP A 42 -7.38 4.53 3.53
C ASP A 42 -6.92 5.12 4.86
N THR A 43 -7.08 6.43 4.97
CA THR A 43 -7.02 7.17 6.22
C THR A 43 -8.43 7.42 6.78
N PRO A 44 -8.64 7.42 8.12
CA PRO A 44 -9.96 7.60 8.71
C PRO A 44 -10.64 8.90 8.28
N ALA A 45 -11.94 8.83 7.99
CA ALA A 45 -12.75 9.98 7.62
C ALA A 45 -14.00 10.10 8.51
N ARG A 46 -14.61 11.30 8.52
CA ARG A 46 -15.77 11.65 9.38
C ARG A 46 -17.12 11.19 8.80
N TYR A 47 -17.13 10.14 8.00
CA TYR A 47 -18.32 9.60 7.36
C TYR A 47 -18.71 8.27 8.00
N SER A 48 -19.97 7.84 7.82
CA SER A 48 -20.37 6.50 8.23
C SER A 48 -19.82 5.44 7.27
N GLN A 49 -19.78 5.75 5.98
CA GLN A 49 -19.13 4.95 4.94
C GLN A 49 -18.66 5.86 3.80
N VAL A 50 -17.60 5.45 3.14
CA VAL A 50 -17.13 6.01 1.86
C VAL A 50 -16.94 4.84 0.90
N ASN A 51 -17.91 4.66 0.02
CA ASN A 51 -17.96 3.55 -0.91
C ASN A 51 -17.44 3.99 -2.27
N ILE A 52 -16.26 3.52 -2.65
CA ILE A 52 -15.65 3.79 -3.95
C ILE A 52 -15.77 2.55 -4.83
N VAL A 53 -16.34 2.74 -6.01
CA VAL A 53 -16.37 1.70 -7.05
C VAL A 53 -15.11 1.83 -7.88
N ILE A 54 -14.32 0.78 -7.97
CA ILE A 54 -13.20 0.67 -8.91
C ILE A 54 -13.66 -0.19 -10.08
N ASP A 55 -13.82 0.43 -11.24
CA ASP A 55 -14.26 -0.26 -12.46
C ASP A 55 -13.10 -1.02 -13.12
N SER A 56 -11.91 -0.40 -13.19
CA SER A 56 -10.70 -1.03 -13.70
C SER A 56 -9.44 -0.31 -13.22
N VAL A 57 -8.33 -1.03 -13.30
CA VAL A 57 -6.97 -0.53 -12.99
C VAL A 57 -6.06 -0.86 -14.17
N GLN A 58 -5.28 0.12 -14.61
CA GLN A 58 -4.26 -0.04 -15.64
C GLN A 58 -2.90 0.43 -15.11
N ILE A 59 -1.84 -0.08 -15.73
CA ILE A 59 -0.47 0.42 -15.51
C ILE A 59 0.21 0.68 -16.84
N HIS A 60 1.02 1.74 -16.91
CA HIS A 60 1.69 2.19 -18.13
C HIS A 60 3.18 1.96 -18.07
N GLU A 61 3.71 1.31 -19.10
CA GLU A 61 5.14 1.13 -19.32
C GLU A 61 5.79 2.43 -19.78
N SER A 62 6.84 2.88 -19.08
CA SER A 62 7.46 4.20 -19.28
C SER A 62 8.19 4.38 -20.62
N THR A 63 8.53 3.28 -21.30
CA THR A 63 9.19 3.31 -22.62
C THR A 63 8.21 3.48 -23.78
N SER A 64 6.92 3.35 -23.52
CA SER A 64 5.86 3.49 -24.51
C SER A 64 5.30 4.91 -24.54
N ASP A 65 4.65 5.30 -25.65
CA ASP A 65 3.93 6.57 -25.71
C ASP A 65 2.62 6.54 -24.90
N SER A 66 1.97 7.71 -24.72
CA SER A 66 0.78 7.84 -23.89
C SER A 66 -0.46 7.06 -24.38
N LEU A 67 -0.46 6.57 -25.62
CA LEU A 67 -1.56 5.82 -26.23
C LEU A 67 -1.32 4.31 -26.17
N HIS A 68 -0.06 3.89 -26.08
CA HIS A 68 0.36 2.50 -26.08
C HIS A 68 1.04 2.14 -24.74
N GLY A 69 1.28 0.85 -24.49
CA GLY A 69 1.98 0.41 -23.28
C GLY A 69 1.11 0.37 -22.02
N TRP A 70 -0.21 0.48 -22.14
CA TRP A 70 -1.15 0.28 -21.04
C TRP A 70 -1.50 -1.21 -20.90
N TYR A 71 -1.30 -1.74 -19.71
CA TYR A 71 -1.67 -3.10 -19.33
C TYR A 71 -2.86 -3.03 -18.36
N PHE A 72 -3.94 -3.73 -18.69
CA PHE A 72 -5.06 -3.90 -17.77
C PHE A 72 -4.66 -4.91 -16.70
N LEU A 73 -4.79 -4.52 -15.45
CA LEU A 73 -4.68 -5.46 -14.35
C LEU A 73 -6.00 -6.20 -14.18
N ASN A 74 -5.93 -7.50 -13.87
CA ASN A 74 -7.12 -8.33 -13.68
C ASN A 74 -7.95 -7.79 -12.49
N THR A 75 -8.92 -6.95 -12.81
CA THR A 75 -9.80 -6.24 -11.87
C THR A 75 -11.24 -6.55 -12.24
N LYS A 76 -12.07 -6.83 -11.24
CA LYS A 76 -13.52 -6.88 -11.42
C LYS A 76 -14.12 -5.62 -10.80
N PRO A 77 -15.09 -4.95 -11.46
CA PRO A 77 -15.79 -3.83 -10.87
C PRO A 77 -16.31 -4.19 -9.48
N THR A 78 -15.80 -3.50 -8.46
CA THR A 78 -16.06 -3.81 -7.06
C THR A 78 -16.20 -2.53 -6.26
N THR A 79 -17.14 -2.53 -5.31
CA THR A 79 -17.30 -1.43 -4.36
C THR A 79 -16.48 -1.71 -3.10
N TYR A 80 -15.67 -0.76 -2.71
CA TYR A 80 -14.85 -0.80 -1.50
C TYR A 80 -15.33 0.27 -0.52
N ASN A 81 -15.65 -0.11 0.72
CA ASN A 81 -15.81 0.86 1.78
C ASN A 81 -14.43 1.23 2.32
N LEU A 82 -13.95 2.41 1.98
CA LEU A 82 -12.62 2.88 2.35
C LEU A 82 -12.39 2.84 3.86
N LEU A 83 -13.42 3.16 4.66
CA LEU A 83 -13.30 3.23 6.12
C LEU A 83 -13.05 1.86 6.78
N THR A 84 -13.17 0.77 6.03
CA THR A 84 -12.75 -0.58 6.49
C THR A 84 -11.29 -0.89 6.15
N LEU A 85 -10.64 -0.05 5.35
CA LEU A 85 -9.27 -0.22 4.89
C LEU A 85 -8.26 0.63 5.67
N VAL A 86 -8.58 0.93 6.92
CA VAL A 86 -7.74 1.72 7.84
C VAL A 86 -6.94 0.78 8.75
N ASN A 87 -5.99 1.34 9.49
CA ASN A 87 -5.22 0.64 10.52
C ASN A 87 -4.48 -0.62 10.00
N GLY A 88 -3.87 -0.48 8.82
CA GLY A 88 -3.11 -1.58 8.19
C GLY A 88 -3.96 -2.58 7.37
N ASN A 89 -5.28 -2.43 7.37
CA ASN A 89 -6.15 -3.18 6.47
C ASN A 89 -6.02 -2.67 5.03
N TYR A 90 -6.19 -3.56 4.08
CA TYR A 90 -6.10 -3.24 2.65
C TYR A 90 -7.00 -4.14 1.81
N ALA A 91 -7.28 -3.72 0.59
CA ALA A 91 -7.90 -4.53 -0.45
C ALA A 91 -6.98 -4.63 -1.67
N VAL A 92 -6.95 -5.80 -2.32
CA VAL A 92 -6.30 -5.94 -3.63
C VAL A 92 -7.28 -5.46 -4.69
N ILE A 93 -6.95 -4.36 -5.38
CA ILE A 93 -7.81 -3.75 -6.40
C ILE A 93 -7.40 -4.10 -7.82
N GLY A 94 -6.23 -4.69 -8.02
CA GLY A 94 -5.75 -5.17 -9.32
C GLY A 94 -4.52 -6.04 -9.15
N GLN A 95 -4.40 -7.04 -10.02
CA GLN A 95 -3.25 -7.94 -10.06
C GLN A 95 -3.09 -8.49 -11.47
N ASP A 96 -1.84 -8.56 -11.96
CA ASP A 96 -1.51 -9.29 -13.18
C ASP A 96 -0.03 -9.64 -13.25
N THR A 97 0.32 -10.43 -14.28
CA THR A 97 1.70 -10.73 -14.67
C THR A 97 2.12 -9.79 -15.80
N LEU A 98 3.22 -9.07 -15.59
CA LEU A 98 3.70 -8.02 -16.50
C LEU A 98 5.09 -8.38 -17.03
N PRO A 99 5.42 -7.98 -18.28
CA PRO A 99 6.78 -8.12 -18.78
C PRO A 99 7.75 -7.31 -17.89
N PRO A 100 9.03 -7.71 -17.83
CA PRO A 100 10.06 -6.89 -17.21
C PRO A 100 10.14 -5.52 -17.87
N GLY A 101 10.23 -4.46 -17.07
CA GLY A 101 10.29 -3.09 -17.56
C GLY A 101 10.03 -2.06 -16.47
N GLN A 102 10.17 -0.79 -16.86
CA GLN A 102 9.91 0.34 -15.99
C GLN A 102 8.48 0.85 -16.24
N PHE A 103 7.70 1.00 -15.17
CA PHE A 103 6.33 1.49 -15.21
C PHE A 103 6.25 2.82 -14.46
N SER A 104 5.56 3.80 -15.06
CA SER A 104 5.56 5.19 -14.62
C SER A 104 4.20 5.73 -14.21
N GLN A 105 3.09 5.06 -14.57
CA GLN A 105 1.75 5.52 -14.23
C GLN A 105 0.83 4.36 -13.88
N ILE A 106 -0.05 4.58 -12.90
CA ILE A 106 -1.24 3.75 -12.65
C ILE A 106 -2.46 4.58 -12.98
N ARG A 107 -3.42 4.02 -13.71
CA ARG A 107 -4.71 4.65 -14.01
C ARG A 107 -5.84 3.91 -13.33
N LEU A 108 -6.60 4.65 -12.51
CA LEU A 108 -7.79 4.15 -11.83
C LEU A 108 -9.04 4.67 -12.52
N TYR A 109 -9.94 3.76 -12.89
CA TYR A 109 -11.27 4.11 -13.35
C TYR A 109 -12.24 3.99 -12.18
N ILE A 110 -12.77 5.12 -11.74
CA ILE A 110 -13.69 5.21 -10.60
C ILE A 110 -15.12 5.23 -11.13
N GLY A 111 -15.93 4.29 -10.67
CA GLY A 111 -17.31 4.11 -11.13
C GLY A 111 -18.27 5.15 -10.56
N ALA A 112 -19.25 5.55 -11.37
CA ALA A 112 -20.25 6.56 -11.05
C ALA A 112 -21.19 6.18 -9.89
N ALA A 113 -21.25 4.90 -9.49
CA ALA A 113 -22.02 4.43 -8.34
C ALA A 113 -21.32 4.67 -6.98
N SER A 114 -20.14 5.31 -6.98
CA SER A 114 -19.46 5.70 -5.76
C SER A 114 -20.33 6.64 -4.93
N ASN A 115 -20.34 6.45 -3.60
CA ASN A 115 -21.22 7.20 -2.69
C ASN A 115 -20.59 7.38 -1.31
N VAL A 116 -21.12 8.35 -0.56
CA VAL A 116 -20.81 8.56 0.85
C VAL A 116 -22.07 8.38 1.68
N VAL A 117 -21.95 7.76 2.86
CA VAL A 117 -23.05 7.61 3.82
C VAL A 117 -22.82 8.52 5.02
N ILE A 118 -23.81 9.35 5.32
CA ILE A 118 -23.78 10.33 6.41
C ILE A 118 -25.08 10.17 7.21
N ASN A 119 -24.99 9.85 8.48
CA ASN A 119 -26.15 9.64 9.35
C ASN A 119 -27.19 8.67 8.76
N GLY A 120 -26.72 7.60 8.10
CA GLY A 120 -27.57 6.59 7.46
C GLY A 120 -28.13 6.97 6.09
N GLN A 121 -27.92 8.21 5.63
CA GLN A 121 -28.34 8.67 4.31
C GLN A 121 -27.20 8.54 3.30
N SER A 122 -27.46 7.92 2.14
CA SER A 122 -26.50 7.77 1.04
C SER A 122 -26.59 8.94 0.07
N TYR A 123 -25.42 9.46 -0.36
CA TYR A 123 -25.26 10.51 -1.34
C TYR A 123 -24.24 10.07 -2.40
N PHE A 124 -24.62 10.17 -3.68
CA PHE A 124 -23.67 9.90 -4.75
C PHE A 124 -22.52 10.90 -4.76
N LEU A 125 -21.32 10.38 -5.04
CA LEU A 125 -20.14 11.20 -5.25
C LEU A 125 -20.10 11.66 -6.71
N LYS A 126 -20.16 12.98 -6.92
CA LYS A 126 -19.97 13.56 -8.25
C LYS A 126 -18.49 13.42 -8.64
N ILE A 127 -18.22 12.68 -9.70
CA ILE A 127 -16.89 12.52 -10.26
C ILE A 127 -16.66 13.63 -11.29
N PRO A 128 -15.66 14.52 -11.11
CA PRO A 128 -15.34 15.56 -12.07
C PRO A 128 -14.96 14.98 -13.44
N SER A 129 -15.28 15.67 -14.52
CA SER A 129 -15.02 15.21 -15.90
C SER A 129 -13.55 14.90 -16.16
N GLY A 130 -12.64 15.62 -15.51
CA GLY A 130 -11.18 15.39 -15.66
C GLY A 130 -10.68 14.03 -15.16
N ILE A 131 -11.46 13.33 -14.31
CA ILE A 131 -11.10 12.00 -13.80
C ILE A 131 -12.06 10.89 -14.26
N GLN A 132 -13.09 11.23 -15.05
CA GLN A 132 -14.01 10.22 -15.62
C GLN A 132 -13.33 9.34 -16.66
N SER A 133 -12.31 9.85 -17.35
CA SER A 133 -11.48 9.10 -18.32
C SER A 133 -10.35 8.31 -17.67
N GLY A 134 -10.30 8.26 -16.34
CA GLY A 134 -9.28 7.64 -15.53
C GLY A 134 -8.45 8.67 -14.74
N LEU A 135 -8.15 8.32 -13.50
CA LEU A 135 -7.26 9.07 -12.62
C LEU A 135 -5.84 8.53 -12.78
N ASP A 136 -4.94 9.34 -13.30
CA ASP A 136 -3.54 8.99 -13.46
C ASP A 136 -2.74 9.31 -12.19
N LEU A 137 -2.06 8.30 -11.68
CA LEU A 137 -1.15 8.38 -10.54
C LEU A 137 0.27 8.11 -11.02
N THR A 138 1.18 9.04 -10.76
CA THR A 138 2.60 8.85 -11.06
C THR A 138 3.20 7.80 -10.11
N VAL A 139 3.92 6.85 -10.68
CA VAL A 139 4.63 5.80 -9.97
C VAL A 139 6.03 5.64 -10.54
N ASP A 140 6.90 4.94 -9.83
CA ASP A 140 8.24 4.57 -10.27
C ASP A 140 8.46 3.11 -9.84
N GLN A 141 8.11 2.17 -10.74
CA GLN A 141 8.13 0.75 -10.45
C GLN A 141 8.88 -0.01 -11.54
N ASN A 142 10.06 -0.52 -11.20
CA ASN A 142 10.76 -1.49 -12.03
C ASN A 142 10.22 -2.89 -11.73
N ILE A 143 9.82 -3.62 -12.76
CA ILE A 143 9.37 -5.00 -12.69
C ILE A 143 10.43 -5.90 -13.31
N GLU A 144 10.84 -6.91 -12.58
CA GLU A 144 11.79 -7.95 -13.02
C GLU A 144 11.08 -9.30 -13.05
N ALA A 145 11.53 -10.19 -13.94
CA ALA A 145 10.97 -11.53 -14.07
C ALA A 145 11.10 -12.34 -12.78
N GLY A 146 10.05 -13.07 -12.42
CA GLY A 146 10.05 -14.00 -11.27
C GLY A 146 9.81 -13.36 -9.91
N TYR A 147 9.62 -12.05 -9.81
CA TYR A 147 9.38 -11.36 -8.56
C TYR A 147 7.92 -10.93 -8.41
N LEU A 148 7.46 -10.86 -7.14
CA LEU A 148 6.18 -10.30 -6.75
C LEU A 148 6.38 -8.87 -6.21
N TYR A 149 5.71 -7.91 -6.83
CA TYR A 149 5.70 -6.51 -6.44
C TYR A 149 4.36 -6.14 -5.83
N LYS A 150 4.40 -5.49 -4.67
CA LYS A 150 3.24 -4.93 -3.96
C LYS A 150 3.32 -3.43 -4.00
N PHE A 151 2.38 -2.82 -4.69
CA PHE A 151 2.27 -1.37 -4.79
C PHE A 151 1.01 -0.90 -4.07
N TYR A 152 1.14 0.15 -3.29
CA TYR A 152 0.08 0.61 -2.41
C TYR A 152 -0.43 1.98 -2.81
N LEU A 153 -1.74 2.11 -2.80
CA LEU A 153 -2.48 3.34 -2.98
C LEU A 153 -3.16 3.66 -1.65
N ASP A 154 -2.65 4.65 -0.94
CA ASP A 154 -3.22 5.12 0.31
C ASP A 154 -4.18 6.27 0.01
N PHE A 155 -5.47 5.96 0.01
CA PHE A 155 -6.54 6.89 -0.27
C PHE A 155 -6.81 7.74 0.97
N ASP A 156 -6.93 9.05 0.83
CA ASP A 156 -7.37 9.92 1.91
C ASP A 156 -8.83 10.31 1.69
N ALA A 157 -9.75 9.52 2.23
CA ALA A 157 -11.19 9.76 2.05
C ALA A 157 -11.64 11.12 2.61
N ASN A 158 -11.02 11.60 3.70
CA ASN A 158 -11.39 12.87 4.31
C ASN A 158 -10.99 14.08 3.45
N MET A 159 -9.81 14.03 2.82
CA MET A 159 -9.31 15.06 1.92
C MET A 159 -9.93 14.97 0.53
N SER A 160 -10.40 13.78 0.14
CA SER A 160 -10.90 13.49 -1.20
C SER A 160 -12.33 13.93 -1.43
N ILE A 161 -13.14 14.15 -0.38
CA ILE A 161 -14.56 14.50 -0.51
C ILE A 161 -14.77 15.97 -0.20
N GLN A 162 -15.17 16.73 -1.22
CA GLN A 162 -15.54 18.13 -1.08
C GLN A 162 -17.05 18.27 -1.01
N VAL A 163 -17.52 19.07 -0.04
CA VAL A 163 -18.95 19.38 0.10
C VAL A 163 -19.23 20.73 -0.54
N SER A 164 -20.25 20.77 -1.40
CA SER A 164 -20.75 21.98 -2.04
C SER A 164 -22.29 22.04 -1.95
N GLY A 165 -22.88 23.13 -2.46
CA GLY A 165 -24.33 23.30 -2.40
C GLY A 165 -24.79 23.99 -1.11
N THR A 166 -26.06 23.82 -0.77
CA THR A 166 -26.67 24.41 0.44
C THR A 166 -26.83 23.35 1.53
N PRO A 167 -26.98 23.73 2.81
CA PRO A 167 -27.24 22.77 3.90
C PRO A 167 -28.43 21.86 3.65
N ASN A 168 -29.47 22.34 2.94
CA ASN A 168 -30.66 21.57 2.62
C ASN A 168 -30.53 20.73 1.32
N ASN A 169 -29.48 20.97 0.53
CA ASN A 169 -29.19 20.23 -0.70
C ASN A 169 -27.66 20.12 -0.88
N PRO A 170 -26.99 19.34 -0.03
CA PRO A 170 -25.55 19.17 -0.15
C PRO A 170 -25.20 18.31 -1.36
N GLN A 171 -24.10 18.67 -2.01
CA GLN A 171 -23.50 17.89 -3.08
C GLN A 171 -22.10 17.46 -2.65
N TYR A 172 -21.77 16.20 -2.90
CA TYR A 172 -20.48 15.62 -2.55
C TYR A 172 -19.68 15.39 -3.83
N ILE A 173 -18.50 15.95 -3.91
CA ILE A 173 -17.63 15.89 -5.09
C ILE A 173 -16.38 15.10 -4.71
N LEU A 174 -16.05 14.11 -5.51
CA LEU A 174 -14.85 13.29 -5.32
C LEU A 174 -13.66 13.90 -6.07
N ASN A 175 -12.70 14.44 -5.32
CA ASN A 175 -11.39 14.85 -5.82
C ASN A 175 -10.32 13.98 -5.13
N PRO A 176 -9.97 12.81 -5.68
CA PRO A 176 -9.14 11.85 -4.99
C PRO A 176 -7.77 12.40 -4.59
N VAL A 177 -7.45 12.28 -3.31
CA VAL A 177 -6.12 12.51 -2.76
C VAL A 177 -5.55 11.13 -2.42
N ILE A 178 -4.55 10.67 -3.19
CA ILE A 178 -3.99 9.32 -3.08
C ILE A 178 -2.48 9.42 -3.00
N ARG A 179 -1.90 8.83 -1.95
CA ARG A 179 -0.46 8.63 -1.82
C ARG A 179 -0.09 7.28 -2.41
N THR A 180 1.05 7.23 -3.09
CA THR A 180 1.51 6.02 -3.79
C THR A 180 2.86 5.56 -3.26
N GLY A 181 3.14 4.26 -3.31
CA GLY A 181 4.45 3.74 -2.97
C GLY A 181 4.51 2.22 -2.76
N THR A 182 5.70 1.77 -2.42
CA THR A 182 5.98 0.37 -2.07
C THR A 182 6.42 0.29 -0.61
N THR A 183 6.32 -0.89 0.01
CA THR A 183 6.84 -1.10 1.38
C THR A 183 8.35 -0.91 1.49
N THR A 184 9.08 -1.06 0.39
CA THR A 184 10.54 -0.89 0.36
C THR A 184 10.99 0.57 0.47
N THR A 185 10.12 1.52 0.09
CA THR A 185 10.40 2.96 0.12
C THR A 185 9.72 3.70 1.26
N LYS A 186 8.82 3.04 1.98
CA LYS A 186 7.97 3.63 3.03
C LYS A 186 8.21 2.96 4.38
N GLY A 187 7.90 3.67 5.45
CA GLY A 187 7.94 3.15 6.82
C GLY A 187 6.56 3.11 7.47
N ILE A 188 6.52 2.62 8.70
CA ILE A 188 5.32 2.45 9.51
C ILE A 188 5.57 3.03 10.90
N ILE A 189 4.55 3.67 11.50
CA ILE A 189 4.46 3.95 12.94
C ILE A 189 3.31 3.12 13.49
N TRP A 190 3.53 2.43 14.62
CA TRP A 190 2.51 1.63 15.26
C TRP A 190 2.62 1.66 16.79
N GLY A 191 1.55 1.27 17.45
CA GLY A 191 1.51 1.20 18.92
C GLY A 191 0.11 0.88 19.41
N THR A 192 -0.12 1.12 20.70
CA THR A 192 -1.43 0.97 21.34
C THR A 192 -1.80 2.21 22.16
N VAL A 193 -3.08 2.50 22.29
CA VAL A 193 -3.63 3.56 23.16
C VAL A 193 -4.37 2.91 24.33
N SER A 194 -4.16 3.39 25.53
CA SER A 194 -4.83 2.90 26.74
C SER A 194 -5.52 4.04 27.49
N PRO A 195 -6.78 3.85 27.94
CA PRO A 195 -7.59 2.64 27.84
C PRO A 195 -8.12 2.43 26.41
N ASN A 196 -8.21 1.17 25.99
CA ASN A 196 -8.72 0.79 24.66
C ASN A 196 -10.22 1.02 24.47
N THR A 197 -10.96 1.29 25.56
CA THR A 197 -12.37 1.67 25.52
C THR A 197 -12.61 3.07 24.94
N VAL A 198 -11.54 3.86 24.78
CA VAL A 198 -11.58 5.21 24.22
C VAL A 198 -10.99 5.18 22.81
N SER A 199 -11.88 5.10 21.82
CA SER A 199 -11.45 5.25 20.43
C SER A 199 -10.74 6.59 20.24
N SER A 200 -9.59 6.57 19.56
CA SER A 200 -8.75 7.75 19.38
C SER A 200 -8.35 7.90 17.90
N ASN A 201 -8.29 9.13 17.44
CA ASN A 201 -7.76 9.46 16.13
C ASN A 201 -6.30 9.93 16.26
N LEU A 202 -5.46 9.51 15.34
CA LEU A 202 -4.03 9.82 15.33
C LEU A 202 -3.62 10.39 13.97
N TRP A 203 -2.76 11.40 14.00
CA TRP A 203 -2.17 12.03 12.81
C TRP A 203 -0.66 12.04 12.94
N ALA A 204 0.04 11.49 11.96
CA ALA A 204 1.48 11.68 11.79
C ALA A 204 1.70 12.85 10.82
N ILE A 205 2.34 13.90 11.29
CA ILE A 205 2.42 15.20 10.61
C ILE A 205 3.88 15.55 10.38
N THR A 206 4.20 15.90 9.13
CA THR A 206 5.44 16.59 8.75
C THR A 206 5.12 17.98 8.23
N ARG A 207 6.12 18.72 7.76
CA ARG A 207 5.90 20.02 7.13
C ARG A 207 5.15 19.94 5.80
N THR A 208 5.19 18.81 5.11
CA THR A 208 4.68 18.62 3.74
C THR A 208 3.70 17.47 3.59
N ASP A 209 3.51 16.66 4.63
CA ASP A 209 2.70 15.45 4.55
C ASP A 209 1.97 15.19 5.88
N THR A 210 0.77 14.66 5.81
CA THR A 210 -0.04 14.23 6.96
C THR A 210 -0.68 12.90 6.65
N SER A 211 -0.49 11.92 7.53
CA SER A 211 -1.16 10.62 7.49
C SER A 211 -1.98 10.45 8.75
N SER A 212 -3.12 9.79 8.68
CA SER A 212 -3.96 9.56 9.86
C SER A 212 -4.44 8.11 9.95
N THR A 213 -4.84 7.72 11.16
CA THR A 213 -5.44 6.43 11.47
C THR A 213 -6.34 6.57 12.70
N SER A 214 -7.13 5.55 12.99
CA SER A 214 -7.88 5.42 14.26
C SER A 214 -7.43 4.17 14.98
N THR A 215 -7.64 4.14 16.31
CA THR A 215 -7.47 2.91 17.07
C THR A 215 -8.53 1.88 16.71
N ASP A 216 -8.17 0.61 16.74
CA ASP A 216 -9.09 -0.53 16.71
C ASP A 216 -9.67 -0.82 18.12
N ASP A 217 -10.52 -1.85 18.24
CA ASP A 217 -11.19 -2.25 19.49
C ASP A 217 -10.19 -2.75 20.56
N THR A 218 -8.95 -3.03 20.22
CA THR A 218 -7.87 -3.37 21.15
C THR A 218 -7.04 -2.18 21.57
N GLY A 219 -7.33 -1.00 21.03
CA GLY A 219 -6.54 0.22 21.17
C GLY A 219 -5.33 0.27 20.25
N GLY A 220 -5.14 -0.74 19.40
CA GLY A 220 -4.06 -0.80 18.43
C GLY A 220 -4.20 0.24 17.32
N PHE A 221 -3.07 0.76 16.81
CA PHE A 221 -3.06 1.65 15.66
C PHE A 221 -1.83 1.42 14.78
N GLN A 222 -1.99 1.67 13.48
CA GLN A 222 -0.91 1.69 12.50
C GLN A 222 -1.08 2.87 11.53
N LEU A 223 -0.02 3.65 11.38
CA LEU A 223 0.15 4.66 10.34
C LEU A 223 1.14 4.08 9.33
N ILE A 224 0.66 3.73 8.16
CA ILE A 224 1.41 3.00 7.15
C ILE A 224 1.78 3.90 5.98
N TYR A 225 2.72 3.46 5.14
CA TYR A 225 3.20 4.15 3.91
C TYR A 225 3.73 5.56 4.16
N LEU A 226 4.36 5.78 5.31
CA LEU A 226 4.99 7.05 5.65
C LEU A 226 6.30 7.24 4.90
N ASN A 227 6.53 8.43 4.36
CA ASN A 227 7.83 8.79 3.82
C ASN A 227 8.90 8.75 4.92
N PRO A 228 10.14 8.33 4.63
CA PRO A 228 11.23 8.48 5.59
C PRO A 228 11.38 9.93 6.04
N GLY A 229 11.54 10.13 7.34
CA GLY A 229 11.65 11.48 7.93
C GLY A 229 11.29 11.54 9.40
N SER A 230 11.20 12.75 9.94
CA SER A 230 10.78 13.02 11.32
C SER A 230 9.35 13.51 11.35
N TYR A 231 8.53 12.85 12.18
CA TYR A 231 7.11 13.13 12.34
C TYR A 231 6.80 13.63 13.74
N ASN A 232 5.79 14.50 13.82
CA ASN A 232 5.07 14.76 15.07
C ASN A 232 3.74 14.03 14.98
N MET A 233 3.39 13.25 16.01
CA MET A 233 2.11 12.57 16.09
C MET A 233 1.18 13.31 17.04
N TYR A 234 0.03 13.70 16.53
CA TYR A 234 -1.08 14.23 17.32
C TYR A 234 -2.12 13.16 17.53
N LEU A 235 -2.58 12.99 18.77
CA LEU A 235 -3.59 12.04 19.18
C LEU A 235 -4.75 12.80 19.83
N ALA A 236 -5.97 12.61 19.31
CA ALA A 236 -7.19 13.16 19.85
C ALA A 236 -8.11 12.01 20.32
N PRO A 237 -8.33 11.85 21.64
CA PRO A 237 -9.28 10.90 22.17
C PRO A 237 -10.72 11.25 21.77
N GLY A 238 -11.54 10.23 21.45
CA GLY A 238 -12.96 10.42 21.17
C GLY A 238 -13.81 10.80 22.39
N ASP A 239 -13.27 10.57 23.60
CA ASP A 239 -13.89 10.99 24.87
C ASP A 239 -13.26 12.31 25.36
N THR A 240 -14.09 13.34 25.52
CA THR A 240 -13.69 14.68 25.95
C THR A 240 -13.17 14.75 27.38
N ALA A 241 -13.30 13.71 28.18
CA ALA A 241 -12.70 13.61 29.52
C ALA A 241 -11.18 13.50 29.49
N TYR A 242 -10.62 13.13 28.35
CA TYR A 242 -9.17 12.98 28.17
C TYR A 242 -8.56 14.16 27.39
N LYS A 243 -7.26 14.38 27.62
CA LYS A 243 -6.47 15.42 26.95
C LYS A 243 -5.95 14.88 25.62
N ASP A 244 -5.85 15.77 24.64
CA ASP A 244 -5.07 15.53 23.45
C ASP A 244 -3.59 15.34 23.79
N THR A 245 -2.89 14.52 23.04
CA THR A 245 -1.48 14.20 23.26
C THR A 245 -0.68 14.43 21.99
N THR A 246 0.52 14.99 22.14
CA THR A 246 1.47 15.14 21.02
C THR A 246 2.77 14.44 21.35
N ILE A 247 3.26 13.60 20.44
CA ILE A 247 4.57 12.97 20.51
C ILE A 247 5.40 13.54 19.37
N THR A 248 6.57 14.09 19.68
CA THR A 248 7.43 14.78 18.70
C THR A 248 8.66 13.96 18.35
N ASN A 249 9.26 14.28 17.19
CA ASN A 249 10.54 13.72 16.74
C ASN A 249 10.52 12.19 16.55
N ILE A 250 9.44 11.65 16.02
CA ILE A 250 9.33 10.23 15.69
C ILE A 250 10.08 10.00 14.38
N SER A 251 11.14 9.21 14.41
CA SER A 251 11.91 8.87 13.22
C SER A 251 11.25 7.72 12.46
N VAL A 252 11.02 7.93 11.18
CA VAL A 252 10.54 6.92 10.23
C VAL A 252 11.64 6.66 9.21
N THR A 253 11.98 5.41 8.99
CA THR A 253 12.93 4.96 7.96
C THR A 253 12.24 3.98 7.01
N ALA A 254 12.69 3.96 5.76
CA ALA A 254 12.15 3.04 4.75
C ALA A 254 12.30 1.58 5.20
N SER A 255 11.36 0.74 4.81
CA SER A 255 11.29 -0.70 5.12
C SER A 255 11.29 -1.04 6.62
N ASN A 256 10.98 -0.07 7.49
CA ASN A 256 11.04 -0.26 8.93
C ASN A 256 9.73 0.16 9.62
N ALA A 257 9.47 -0.45 10.78
CA ALA A 257 8.32 -0.16 11.63
C ALA A 257 8.77 0.45 12.97
N THR A 258 8.42 1.71 13.21
CA THR A 258 8.70 2.42 14.46
C THR A 258 7.60 2.11 15.46
N ASN A 259 7.95 1.43 16.56
CA ASN A 259 7.03 1.09 17.64
C ASN A 259 7.04 2.19 18.71
N LEU A 260 5.89 2.78 19.01
CA LEU A 260 5.72 3.78 20.08
C LEU A 260 5.29 3.17 21.42
N GLY A 261 5.10 1.85 21.48
CA GLY A 261 4.59 1.17 22.69
C GLY A 261 3.16 1.58 23.02
N THR A 262 2.86 1.63 24.32
CA THR A 262 1.54 2.01 24.82
C THR A 262 1.50 3.49 25.19
N ILE A 263 0.59 4.23 24.58
CA ILE A 263 0.30 5.64 24.88
C ILE A 263 -0.85 5.68 25.87
N SER A 264 -0.57 6.09 27.10
CA SER A 264 -1.60 6.22 28.15
C SER A 264 -2.29 7.58 28.03
N LEU A 265 -3.62 7.56 27.89
CA LEU A 265 -4.43 8.78 27.90
C LEU A 265 -4.45 9.41 29.30
N THR A 266 -4.39 10.73 29.36
CA THR A 266 -4.42 11.49 30.61
C THR A 266 -5.76 12.23 30.75
N HIS A 267 -6.43 12.11 31.88
CA HIS A 267 -7.64 12.88 32.16
C HIS A 267 -7.35 14.40 32.23
N LYS A 268 -8.36 15.19 31.89
CA LYS A 268 -8.34 16.67 32.03
C LYS A 268 -8.35 17.11 33.47
#